data_552b580a1b99576c45741f550f1e1e2f
#
_entry.id   552b580a1b99576c45741f550f1e1e2f
#
_cell.length_a   1.000
_cell.length_b   1.000
_cell.length_c   1.000
_cell.angle_alpha   90.00
_cell.angle_beta   90.00
_cell.angle_gamma   90.00
#
_symmetry.space_group_name_H-M   'P 1'
#
loop_
_entity.id
_entity.type
_entity.pdbx_description
1 polymer ?
#
loop_
_entity_poly.entity_id
_entity_poly.type
_entity_poly.pdbx_seq_one_letter_code
_entity_poly.pdbx_strand_id
1 'polypeptide(L)'
;MNASTATIYRHSTDRPNTEADGEIGSGFSVDVATSWEREFFAGSLPNTRRVALRMAIVIGDGPATRMLLNLARWGLGGTQFDGWCPPHHRYRGIGEHPTGPARAPRCRTRGRQKFSWVHIDDVVAAMRFIRDEPRLSGPVNIASPHPSDNHTLMRTLRGVVGAPVGLPAQRWMLEAGMWMLRTEPELVLKSRWVLPQALGDAGFRFGHPDLRAALVEAKETIDVG
;
A
#
# COMPACT_ATOMS: atom_id res chain seq x y z
N MET A 1 -13.47 14.27 -7.20
CA MET A 1 -12.59 13.21 -6.66
C MET A 1 -11.31 13.83 -6.13
N ASN A 2 -10.75 13.29 -5.06
CA ASN A 2 -9.47 13.71 -4.51
C ASN A 2 -8.60 12.48 -4.20
N ALA A 3 -7.28 12.60 -4.38
CA ALA A 3 -6.35 11.53 -4.01
C ALA A 3 -6.28 11.41 -2.47
N SER A 4 -6.35 10.18 -1.99
CA SER A 4 -6.10 9.79 -0.61
C SER A 4 -5.24 8.51 -0.62
N THR A 5 -4.98 7.93 0.51
CA THR A 5 -4.10 6.78 0.61
C THR A 5 -4.70 5.66 1.47
N ALA A 6 -4.54 4.42 1.02
CA ALA A 6 -4.87 3.24 1.82
C ALA A 6 -3.98 3.07 3.07
N THR A 7 -2.93 3.88 3.21
CA THR A 7 -2.11 3.94 4.43
C THR A 7 -2.89 4.43 5.66
N ILE A 8 -4.04 5.08 5.44
CA ILE A 8 -4.94 5.53 6.51
C ILE A 8 -5.42 4.38 7.41
N TYR A 9 -5.52 3.16 6.86
CA TYR A 9 -5.95 2.01 7.64
C TYR A 9 -4.88 1.52 8.62
N ARG A 10 -5.33 0.83 9.68
CA ARG A 10 -4.42 0.23 10.66
C ARG A 10 -3.49 -0.82 10.04
N HIS A 11 -2.42 -1.14 10.75
CA HIS A 11 -1.64 -2.34 10.47
C HIS A 11 -2.53 -3.58 10.67
N SER A 12 -2.65 -4.41 9.64
CA SER A 12 -3.55 -5.57 9.65
C SER A 12 -2.86 -6.85 9.17
N THR A 13 -2.94 -7.89 10.01
CA THR A 13 -2.50 -9.25 9.70
C THR A 13 -3.61 -10.28 9.94
N ASP A 14 -4.69 -9.86 10.52
CA ASP A 14 -5.84 -10.66 10.99
C ASP A 14 -7.01 -10.64 10.00
N ARG A 15 -7.33 -9.47 9.44
CA ARG A 15 -8.41 -9.30 8.48
C ARG A 15 -8.15 -8.16 7.50
N PRO A 16 -8.74 -8.19 6.29
CA PRO A 16 -8.65 -7.05 5.37
C PRO A 16 -9.42 -5.84 5.91
N ASN A 17 -9.02 -4.65 5.46
CA ASN A 17 -9.76 -3.42 5.65
C ASN A 17 -10.54 -3.11 4.36
N THR A 18 -11.82 -2.86 4.51
CA THR A 18 -12.71 -2.41 3.43
C THR A 18 -13.20 -0.99 3.71
N GLU A 19 -14.01 -0.43 2.84
CA GLU A 19 -14.63 0.87 3.07
C GLU A 19 -15.66 0.82 4.20
N ALA A 20 -16.33 -0.32 4.37
CA ALA A 20 -17.41 -0.51 5.32
C ALA A 20 -16.93 -0.76 6.76
N ASP A 21 -15.86 -1.56 6.91
CA ASP A 21 -15.42 -2.07 8.22
C ASP A 21 -13.95 -1.84 8.50
N GLY A 22 -13.26 -1.10 7.63
CA GLY A 22 -11.84 -0.79 7.79
C GLY A 22 -11.59 0.16 8.96
N GLU A 23 -10.64 -0.20 9.81
CA GLU A 23 -10.26 0.59 10.98
C GLU A 23 -9.14 1.58 10.62
N ILE A 24 -9.33 2.84 11.01
CA ILE A 24 -8.32 3.88 10.86
C ILE A 24 -7.16 3.58 11.81
N GLY A 25 -5.95 3.67 11.30
CA GLY A 25 -4.75 3.39 12.05
C GLY A 25 -4.25 4.56 12.90
N SER A 26 -2.95 4.52 13.18
CA SER A 26 -2.23 5.59 13.88
C SER A 26 -0.87 5.82 13.22
N GLY A 27 -0.28 6.99 13.40
CA GLY A 27 1.03 7.34 12.88
C GLY A 27 0.99 8.57 11.99
N PHE A 28 2.18 9.08 11.61
CA PHE A 28 2.30 10.34 10.87
C PHE A 28 1.52 10.32 9.56
N SER A 29 1.70 9.28 8.75
CA SER A 29 1.02 9.16 7.44
C SER A 29 -0.49 9.06 7.59
N VAL A 30 -0.97 8.43 8.67
CA VAL A 30 -2.40 8.33 8.99
C VAL A 30 -2.96 9.69 9.40
N ASP A 31 -2.23 10.42 10.27
CA ASP A 31 -2.63 11.73 10.76
C ASP A 31 -2.75 12.73 9.58
N VAL A 32 -1.82 12.67 8.62
CA VAL A 32 -1.87 13.48 7.38
C VAL A 32 -3.07 13.08 6.52
N ALA A 33 -3.23 11.79 6.23
CA ALA A 33 -4.33 11.31 5.39
C ALA A 33 -5.70 11.61 5.99
N THR A 34 -5.86 11.44 7.31
CA THR A 34 -7.08 11.76 8.03
C THR A 34 -7.39 13.27 7.97
N SER A 35 -6.36 14.12 8.10
CA SER A 35 -6.53 15.56 7.98
C SER A 35 -6.95 15.95 6.57
N TRP A 36 -6.37 15.37 5.54
CA TRP A 36 -6.76 15.62 4.14
C TRP A 36 -8.20 15.20 3.87
N GLU A 37 -8.62 14.01 4.31
CA GLU A 37 -10.00 13.56 4.12
C GLU A 37 -10.98 14.42 4.90
N ARG A 38 -10.65 14.82 6.13
CA ARG A 38 -11.48 15.72 6.93
C ARG A 38 -11.72 17.07 6.22
N GLU A 39 -10.66 17.72 5.71
CA GLU A 39 -10.78 18.97 4.97
C GLU A 39 -11.54 18.78 3.65
N PHE A 40 -11.26 17.69 2.93
CA PHE A 40 -11.96 17.37 1.68
C PHE A 40 -13.46 17.15 1.88
N PHE A 41 -13.88 16.59 3.00
CA PHE A 41 -15.29 16.37 3.32
C PHE A 41 -15.91 17.48 4.15
N ALA A 42 -15.16 18.51 4.55
CA ALA A 42 -15.68 19.65 5.31
C ALA A 42 -16.71 20.46 4.52
N GLY A 43 -17.63 21.10 5.26
CA GLY A 43 -18.69 21.90 4.70
C GLY A 43 -19.75 21.11 3.93
N SER A 44 -20.83 21.82 3.54
CA SER A 44 -21.94 21.24 2.77
C SER A 44 -21.84 21.66 1.31
N LEU A 45 -21.86 20.68 0.41
CA LEU A 45 -21.90 20.87 -1.04
C LEU A 45 -23.02 19.99 -1.61
N PRO A 46 -24.29 20.43 -1.51
CA PRO A 46 -25.45 19.57 -1.76
C PRO A 46 -25.51 19.02 -3.20
N ASN A 47 -24.94 19.74 -4.17
CA ASN A 47 -24.94 19.37 -5.59
C ASN A 47 -23.61 18.76 -6.05
N THR A 48 -22.71 18.40 -5.11
CA THR A 48 -21.39 17.90 -5.45
C THR A 48 -21.11 16.58 -4.73
N ARG A 49 -21.03 15.51 -5.50
CA ARG A 49 -20.56 14.21 -5.00
C ARG A 49 -19.06 14.27 -4.77
N ARG A 50 -18.64 13.91 -3.56
CA ARG A 50 -17.21 13.86 -3.17
C ARG A 50 -16.77 12.42 -3.00
N VAL A 51 -15.61 12.07 -3.60
CA VAL A 51 -15.01 10.75 -3.50
C VAL A 51 -13.53 10.90 -3.17
N ALA A 52 -13.09 10.31 -2.06
CA ALA A 52 -11.69 10.21 -1.67
C ALA A 52 -11.13 8.86 -2.14
N LEU A 53 -10.15 8.88 -3.02
CA LEU A 53 -9.54 7.69 -3.61
C LEU A 53 -8.44 7.17 -2.69
N ARG A 54 -8.74 6.20 -1.83
CA ARG A 54 -7.76 5.55 -0.94
C ARG A 54 -6.90 4.56 -1.73
N MET A 55 -5.88 5.09 -2.41
CA MET A 55 -5.02 4.31 -3.28
C MET A 55 -4.04 3.44 -2.48
N ALA A 56 -3.94 2.17 -2.86
CA ALA A 56 -2.86 1.27 -2.47
C ALA A 56 -1.54 1.66 -3.18
N ILE A 57 -0.48 0.87 -3.03
CA ILE A 57 0.78 1.12 -3.73
C ILE A 57 0.56 0.93 -5.22
N VAL A 58 0.77 2.00 -5.98
CA VAL A 58 0.57 1.99 -7.43
C VAL A 58 1.81 1.39 -8.12
N ILE A 59 1.58 0.35 -8.90
CA ILE A 59 2.57 -0.29 -9.79
C ILE A 59 2.41 0.31 -11.19
N GLY A 60 3.50 0.80 -11.74
CA GLY A 60 3.60 1.43 -13.05
C GLY A 60 4.98 2.04 -13.22
N ASP A 61 5.15 3.01 -14.12
CA ASP A 61 6.42 3.71 -14.34
C ASP A 61 6.71 4.78 -13.27
N GLY A 62 6.45 4.48 -12.03
CA GLY A 62 6.66 5.41 -10.92
C GLY A 62 7.92 5.13 -10.10
N PRO A 63 8.36 6.10 -9.28
CA PRO A 63 9.58 5.96 -8.48
C PRO A 63 9.52 4.79 -7.49
N ALA A 64 8.36 4.45 -6.96
CA ALA A 64 8.19 3.33 -6.05
C ALA A 64 8.49 1.98 -6.74
N THR A 65 7.96 1.77 -7.95
CA THR A 65 8.22 0.56 -8.73
C THR A 65 9.69 0.48 -9.17
N ARG A 66 10.24 1.59 -9.66
CA ARG A 66 11.67 1.70 -10.03
C ARG A 66 12.56 1.32 -8.85
N MET A 67 12.27 1.82 -7.65
CA MET A 67 13.01 1.49 -6.43
C MET A 67 12.94 0.00 -6.10
N LEU A 68 11.75 -0.61 -6.14
CA LEU A 68 11.57 -2.04 -5.86
C LEU A 68 12.32 -2.93 -6.85
N LEU A 69 12.26 -2.61 -8.16
CA LEU A 69 12.99 -3.32 -9.20
C LEU A 69 14.50 -3.19 -9.03
N ASN A 70 15.00 -2.00 -8.71
CA ASN A 70 16.42 -1.76 -8.49
C ASN A 70 16.93 -2.50 -7.25
N LEU A 71 16.20 -2.50 -6.14
CA LEU A 71 16.54 -3.32 -4.97
C LEU A 71 16.69 -4.80 -5.34
N ALA A 72 15.76 -5.32 -6.15
CA ALA A 72 15.82 -6.69 -6.61
C ALA A 72 17.03 -6.95 -7.54
N ARG A 73 17.33 -6.03 -8.48
CA ARG A 73 18.51 -6.10 -9.38
C ARG A 73 19.83 -6.11 -8.61
N TRP A 74 19.92 -5.35 -7.51
CA TRP A 74 21.12 -5.29 -6.66
C TRP A 74 21.26 -6.45 -5.66
N GLY A 75 20.41 -7.47 -5.78
CA GLY A 75 20.43 -8.61 -4.86
C GLY A 75 19.86 -8.31 -3.46
N LEU A 76 19.25 -7.14 -3.26
CA LEU A 76 18.60 -6.75 -2.01
C LEU A 76 17.08 -7.10 -2.00
N GLY A 77 16.63 -7.84 -3.00
CA GLY A 77 15.24 -8.28 -3.15
C GLY A 77 14.87 -9.49 -2.28
N GLY A 78 15.50 -9.69 -1.14
CA GLY A 78 15.12 -10.72 -0.17
C GLY A 78 13.92 -10.32 0.68
N THR A 79 13.38 -11.28 1.41
CA THR A 79 12.26 -11.04 2.34
C THR A 79 12.65 -10.00 3.38
N GLN A 80 11.78 -9.04 3.60
CA GLN A 80 11.96 -7.98 4.58
C GLN A 80 11.33 -8.41 5.90
N PHE A 81 12.12 -8.44 6.97
CA PHE A 81 11.67 -8.84 8.28
C PHE A 81 11.37 -7.62 9.15
N ASP A 82 10.19 -7.64 9.74
CA ASP A 82 9.64 -6.64 10.64
C ASP A 82 10.01 -6.86 12.12
N GLY A 83 11.17 -7.40 12.41
CA GLY A 83 11.64 -7.79 13.74
C GLY A 83 11.44 -6.72 14.83
N TRP A 84 12.02 -6.98 16.02
CA TRP A 84 11.95 -6.04 17.14
C TRP A 84 12.57 -4.68 16.79
N CYS A 85 11.90 -3.61 17.23
CA CYS A 85 12.39 -2.25 17.17
C CYS A 85 12.18 -1.56 18.52
N PRO A 86 13.11 -0.72 18.98
CA PRO A 86 12.90 0.10 20.17
C PRO A 86 11.69 1.03 19.96
N PRO A 87 10.92 1.33 21.04
CA PRO A 87 9.82 2.26 20.94
C PRO A 87 10.32 3.65 20.49
N HIS A 88 9.81 4.11 19.36
CA HIS A 88 10.10 5.43 18.85
C HIS A 88 8.85 5.98 18.15
N HIS A 89 8.60 7.28 18.27
CA HIS A 89 7.42 7.93 17.69
C HIS A 89 7.29 7.71 16.17
N ARG A 90 8.41 7.55 15.44
CA ARG A 90 8.45 7.25 13.99
C ARG A 90 7.85 5.90 13.62
N TYR A 91 7.75 4.98 14.58
CA TYR A 91 7.24 3.62 14.33
C TYR A 91 5.84 3.41 14.87
N ARG A 92 5.22 4.49 15.32
CA ARG A 92 3.82 4.48 15.73
C ARG A 92 2.95 4.00 14.55
N GLY A 93 2.08 3.04 14.82
CA GLY A 93 1.18 2.45 13.83
C GLY A 93 1.74 1.24 13.08
N ILE A 94 3.03 0.89 13.27
CA ILE A 94 3.57 -0.35 12.72
C ILE A 94 3.39 -1.47 13.73
N GLY A 95 2.47 -2.42 13.42
CA GLY A 95 2.15 -3.55 14.31
C GLY A 95 1.31 -3.22 15.53
N GLU A 96 0.76 -2.01 15.62
CA GLU A 96 -0.13 -1.60 16.68
C GLU A 96 -1.60 -1.74 16.26
N HIS A 97 -2.42 -2.26 17.17
CA HIS A 97 -3.86 -2.18 17.02
C HIS A 97 -4.32 -0.85 17.61
N PRO A 98 -5.21 -0.06 16.95
CA PRO A 98 -5.61 1.27 17.43
C PRO A 98 -6.26 1.27 18.81
N THR A 99 -6.90 0.17 19.20
CA THR A 99 -7.57 0.00 20.50
C THR A 99 -6.77 -0.86 21.48
N GLY A 100 -5.58 -1.33 21.09
CA GLY A 100 -4.73 -2.17 21.93
C GLY A 100 -3.85 -1.36 22.87
N PRO A 101 -3.30 -1.98 23.94
CA PRO A 101 -2.34 -1.32 24.80
C PRO A 101 -1.11 -0.93 23.99
N ALA A 102 -0.61 0.30 24.18
CA ALA A 102 0.62 0.79 23.56
C ALA A 102 1.81 -0.08 24.01
N ARG A 103 2.11 -1.13 23.29
CA ARG A 103 3.31 -1.96 23.47
C ARG A 103 4.30 -1.61 22.36
N ALA A 104 5.60 -1.62 22.71
CA ALA A 104 6.64 -1.59 21.72
C ALA A 104 6.37 -2.67 20.66
N PRO A 105 6.22 -2.30 19.38
CA PRO A 105 5.77 -3.23 18.35
C PRO A 105 6.79 -4.35 18.18
N ARG A 106 6.47 -5.51 18.69
CA ARG A 106 7.16 -6.75 18.33
C ARG A 106 6.46 -7.35 17.12
N CYS A 107 6.52 -6.65 16.00
CA CYS A 107 6.03 -7.19 14.77
C CYS A 107 6.90 -8.37 14.36
N ARG A 108 6.30 -9.54 14.23
CA ARG A 108 6.96 -10.75 13.73
C ARG A 108 6.07 -11.41 12.70
N THR A 109 5.84 -10.74 11.59
CA THR A 109 5.12 -11.32 10.46
C THR A 109 5.97 -12.32 9.69
N ARG A 110 7.30 -12.36 9.94
CA ARG A 110 8.26 -13.18 9.20
C ARG A 110 8.19 -13.00 7.69
N GLY A 111 7.95 -11.76 7.25
CA GLY A 111 7.79 -11.44 5.83
C GLY A 111 6.38 -11.71 5.27
N ARG A 112 5.40 -11.97 6.13
CA ARG A 112 3.99 -12.16 5.72
C ARG A 112 3.15 -10.89 5.87
N GLN A 113 3.79 -9.74 6.13
CA GLN A 113 3.08 -8.46 6.10
C GLN A 113 2.42 -8.29 4.73
N LYS A 114 1.15 -7.94 4.75
CA LYS A 114 0.34 -7.78 3.54
C LYS A 114 0.78 -6.56 2.75
N PHE A 115 0.75 -6.72 1.45
CA PHE A 115 1.10 -5.71 0.47
C PHE A 115 -0.08 -5.53 -0.49
N SER A 116 -0.88 -4.50 -0.25
CA SER A 116 -1.92 -4.09 -1.17
C SER A 116 -1.32 -3.19 -2.24
N TRP A 117 -1.67 -3.46 -3.47
CA TRP A 117 -1.16 -2.80 -4.66
C TRP A 117 -2.28 -2.60 -5.68
N VAL A 118 -2.03 -1.80 -6.70
CA VAL A 118 -2.92 -1.60 -7.85
C VAL A 118 -2.08 -1.22 -9.07
N HIS A 119 -2.46 -1.63 -10.26
CA HIS A 119 -1.82 -1.17 -11.50
C HIS A 119 -2.27 0.25 -11.86
N ILE A 120 -1.39 1.05 -12.45
CA ILE A 120 -1.70 2.45 -12.81
C ILE A 120 -2.90 2.54 -13.76
N ASP A 121 -3.03 1.63 -14.71
CA ASP A 121 -4.15 1.62 -15.65
C ASP A 121 -5.47 1.29 -14.96
N ASP A 122 -5.45 0.42 -13.96
CA ASP A 122 -6.62 0.15 -13.13
C ASP A 122 -7.01 1.35 -12.26
N VAL A 123 -6.04 2.17 -11.82
CA VAL A 123 -6.32 3.44 -11.13
C VAL A 123 -7.08 4.37 -12.08
N VAL A 124 -6.58 4.54 -13.31
CA VAL A 124 -7.23 5.40 -14.32
C VAL A 124 -8.62 4.87 -14.70
N ALA A 125 -8.74 3.56 -14.91
CA ALA A 125 -10.01 2.91 -15.21
C ALA A 125 -11.01 3.08 -14.06
N ALA A 126 -10.59 2.87 -12.81
CA ALA A 126 -11.42 3.07 -11.63
C ALA A 126 -11.88 4.54 -11.49
N MET A 127 -11.01 5.51 -11.76
CA MET A 127 -11.40 6.93 -11.75
C MET A 127 -12.49 7.24 -12.78
N ARG A 128 -12.37 6.69 -13.99
CA ARG A 128 -13.40 6.84 -15.04
C ARG A 128 -14.71 6.16 -14.62
N PHE A 129 -14.62 4.93 -14.10
CA PHE A 129 -15.78 4.21 -13.60
C PHE A 129 -16.49 4.94 -12.46
N ILE A 130 -15.75 5.44 -11.46
CA ILE A 130 -16.30 6.22 -10.35
C ILE A 130 -16.98 7.50 -10.84
N ARG A 131 -16.42 8.17 -11.87
CA ARG A 131 -17.05 9.34 -12.47
C ARG A 131 -18.46 9.02 -12.95
N ASP A 132 -18.61 7.90 -13.62
CA ASP A 132 -19.84 7.50 -14.33
C ASP A 132 -20.81 6.70 -13.45
N GLU A 133 -20.38 6.22 -12.26
CA GLU A 133 -21.18 5.48 -11.28
C GLU A 133 -21.61 6.38 -10.10
N PRO A 134 -22.82 6.92 -10.11
CA PRO A 134 -23.26 7.90 -9.11
C PRO A 134 -23.42 7.34 -7.70
N ARG A 135 -23.54 6.01 -7.55
CA ARG A 135 -23.68 5.35 -6.24
C ARG A 135 -22.40 5.40 -5.42
N LEU A 136 -21.24 5.52 -6.08
CA LEU A 136 -19.95 5.59 -5.40
C LEU A 136 -19.69 6.99 -4.85
N SER A 137 -19.73 7.15 -3.52
CA SER A 137 -19.46 8.40 -2.81
C SER A 137 -18.71 8.13 -1.52
N GLY A 138 -18.07 9.17 -0.95
CA GLY A 138 -17.26 9.00 0.24
C GLY A 138 -15.88 8.39 -0.06
N PRO A 139 -15.24 7.72 0.91
CA PRO A 139 -13.99 7.00 0.69
C PRO A 139 -14.19 5.76 -0.20
N VAL A 140 -13.30 5.56 -1.19
CA VAL A 140 -13.30 4.40 -2.07
C VAL A 140 -11.88 3.84 -2.15
N ASN A 141 -11.71 2.56 -1.88
CA ASN A 141 -10.44 1.87 -1.96
C ASN A 141 -10.06 1.57 -3.41
N ILE A 142 -8.89 2.01 -3.82
CA ILE A 142 -8.31 1.72 -5.13
C ILE A 142 -7.17 0.75 -4.90
N ALA A 143 -7.48 -0.54 -4.89
CA ALA A 143 -6.54 -1.63 -4.64
C ALA A 143 -6.88 -2.84 -5.52
N SER A 144 -5.89 -3.65 -5.87
CA SER A 144 -6.14 -4.94 -6.52
C SER A 144 -6.97 -5.84 -5.60
N PRO A 145 -7.91 -6.63 -6.14
CA PRO A 145 -8.67 -7.61 -5.35
C PRO A 145 -7.79 -8.76 -4.82
N HIS A 146 -6.55 -8.86 -5.31
CA HIS A 146 -5.58 -9.89 -4.93
C HIS A 146 -4.33 -9.28 -4.26
N PRO A 147 -4.44 -8.87 -2.97
CA PRO A 147 -3.29 -8.37 -2.23
C PRO A 147 -2.24 -9.47 -2.08
N SER A 148 -0.98 -9.10 -2.13
CA SER A 148 0.16 -9.99 -1.92
C SER A 148 0.65 -9.94 -0.47
N ASP A 149 1.75 -10.64 -0.19
CA ASP A 149 2.57 -10.43 1.00
C ASP A 149 4.01 -10.07 0.58
N ASN A 150 4.81 -9.59 1.53
CA ASN A 150 6.17 -9.15 1.25
C ASN A 150 7.05 -10.28 0.71
N HIS A 151 6.93 -11.51 1.23
CA HIS A 151 7.71 -12.66 0.75
C HIS A 151 7.41 -12.95 -0.72
N THR A 152 6.13 -13.01 -1.08
CA THR A 152 5.66 -13.24 -2.45
C THR A 152 6.07 -12.10 -3.38
N LEU A 153 5.90 -10.83 -2.94
CA LEU A 153 6.33 -9.65 -3.69
C LEU A 153 7.83 -9.73 -4.02
N MET A 154 8.68 -9.94 -3.02
CA MET A 154 10.13 -9.98 -3.21
C MET A 154 10.58 -11.15 -4.10
N ARG A 155 9.95 -12.31 -3.97
CA ARG A 155 10.18 -13.45 -4.86
C ARG A 155 9.77 -13.14 -6.29
N THR A 156 8.62 -12.51 -6.49
CA THR A 156 8.12 -12.12 -7.81
C THR A 156 9.03 -11.09 -8.46
N LEU A 157 9.45 -10.05 -7.72
CA LEU A 157 10.39 -9.03 -8.19
C LEU A 157 11.70 -9.66 -8.68
N ARG A 158 12.32 -10.57 -7.89
CA ARG A 158 13.52 -11.27 -8.34
C ARG A 158 13.30 -12.06 -9.62
N GLY A 159 12.17 -12.78 -9.72
CA GLY A 159 11.82 -13.51 -10.95
C GLY A 159 11.65 -12.60 -12.17
N VAL A 160 11.12 -11.39 -11.98
CA VAL A 160 10.92 -10.40 -13.05
C VAL A 160 12.25 -9.79 -13.53
N VAL A 161 13.20 -9.55 -12.61
CA VAL A 161 14.50 -8.98 -12.98
C VAL A 161 15.57 -10.05 -13.26
N GLY A 162 15.27 -11.34 -13.11
CA GLY A 162 16.21 -12.42 -13.31
C GLY A 162 17.29 -12.56 -12.23
N ALA A 163 17.06 -12.02 -11.03
CA ALA A 163 18.02 -12.08 -9.92
C ALA A 163 17.94 -13.45 -9.21
N PRO A 164 19.01 -14.27 -9.20
CA PRO A 164 18.97 -15.61 -8.62
C PRO A 164 18.94 -15.59 -7.09
N VAL A 165 19.50 -14.55 -6.47
CA VAL A 165 19.62 -14.43 -5.01
C VAL A 165 19.01 -13.11 -4.56
N GLY A 166 18.42 -13.11 -3.35
CA GLY A 166 17.97 -11.91 -2.67
C GLY A 166 18.37 -11.98 -1.20
N LEU A 167 19.22 -11.07 -0.77
CA LEU A 167 19.61 -10.96 0.62
C LEU A 167 18.41 -10.48 1.46
N PRO A 168 18.04 -11.22 2.52
CA PRO A 168 16.97 -10.82 3.39
C PRO A 168 17.37 -9.55 4.15
N ALA A 169 16.44 -8.60 4.24
CA ALA A 169 16.68 -7.37 4.97
C ALA A 169 16.07 -7.46 6.37
N GLN A 170 16.91 -7.30 7.38
CA GLN A 170 16.46 -7.15 8.76
C GLN A 170 15.98 -5.71 8.99
N ARG A 171 15.06 -5.53 9.93
CA ARG A 171 14.44 -4.23 10.21
C ARG A 171 15.48 -3.11 10.41
N TRP A 172 16.52 -3.33 11.19
CA TRP A 172 17.57 -2.33 11.44
C TRP A 172 18.30 -1.87 10.16
N MET A 173 18.46 -2.79 9.17
CA MET A 173 19.05 -2.46 7.86
C MET A 173 18.09 -1.58 7.05
N LEU A 174 16.79 -1.93 7.08
CA LEU A 174 15.75 -1.14 6.41
C LEU A 174 15.67 0.27 6.99
N GLU A 175 15.74 0.41 8.31
CA GLU A 175 15.70 1.70 8.98
C GLU A 175 16.89 2.59 8.62
N ALA A 176 18.11 2.05 8.62
CA ALA A 176 19.31 2.77 8.20
C ALA A 176 19.23 3.19 6.72
N GLY A 177 18.80 2.30 5.84
CA GLY A 177 18.63 2.58 4.41
C GLY A 177 17.54 3.63 4.15
N MET A 178 16.42 3.55 4.84
CA MET A 178 15.31 4.49 4.66
C MET A 178 15.59 5.86 5.26
N TRP A 179 16.36 5.92 6.35
CA TRP A 179 16.87 7.18 6.85
C TRP A 179 17.75 7.89 5.80
N MET A 180 18.63 7.15 5.13
CA MET A 180 19.48 7.67 4.04
C MET A 180 18.63 8.12 2.84
N LEU A 181 17.59 7.37 2.48
CA LEU A 181 16.70 7.69 1.36
C LEU A 181 15.61 8.71 1.72
N ARG A 182 15.59 9.21 2.97
CA ARG A 182 14.56 10.14 3.49
C ARG A 182 13.12 9.62 3.27
N THR A 183 12.94 8.31 3.38
CA THR A 183 11.65 7.64 3.17
C THR A 183 11.15 7.09 4.50
N GLU A 184 9.82 7.06 4.69
CA GLU A 184 9.23 6.56 5.93
C GLU A 184 9.25 5.03 6.00
N PRO A 185 9.74 4.43 7.10
CA PRO A 185 9.76 2.97 7.32
C PRO A 185 8.37 2.32 7.22
N GLU A 186 7.34 3.09 7.49
CA GLU A 186 5.94 2.66 7.41
C GLU A 186 5.56 2.13 6.03
N LEU A 187 6.15 2.66 4.96
CA LEU A 187 5.85 2.23 3.59
C LEU A 187 6.17 0.76 3.34
N VAL A 188 7.18 0.23 4.00
CA VAL A 188 7.69 -1.13 3.80
C VAL A 188 7.24 -2.08 4.91
N LEU A 189 7.22 -1.60 6.15
CA LEU A 189 7.03 -2.45 7.33
C LEU A 189 5.56 -2.59 7.75
N LYS A 190 4.70 -1.64 7.40
CA LYS A 190 3.27 -1.71 7.73
C LYS A 190 2.56 -2.75 6.88
N SER A 191 1.90 -3.69 7.52
CA SER A 191 1.03 -4.64 6.85
C SER A 191 -0.24 -3.93 6.36
N ARG A 192 -0.36 -3.78 5.04
CA ARG A 192 -1.52 -3.17 4.40
C ARG A 192 -2.35 -4.24 3.73
N TRP A 193 -3.44 -4.58 4.36
CA TRP A 193 -4.41 -5.50 3.82
C TRP A 193 -5.71 -4.76 3.53
N VAL A 194 -5.86 -4.32 2.28
CA VAL A 194 -6.99 -3.50 1.83
C VAL A 194 -7.64 -4.15 0.64
N LEU A 195 -8.97 -4.19 0.63
CA LEU A 195 -9.77 -4.71 -0.48
C LEU A 195 -10.69 -3.60 -1.03
N PRO A 196 -10.91 -3.57 -2.35
CA PRO A 196 -11.75 -2.60 -3.04
C PRO A 196 -13.23 -3.05 -3.06
N GLN A 197 -13.86 -3.16 -1.89
CA GLN A 197 -15.21 -3.73 -1.80
C GLN A 197 -16.24 -2.88 -2.55
N ALA A 198 -16.22 -1.57 -2.36
CA ALA A 198 -17.17 -0.67 -3.00
C ALA A 198 -17.11 -0.73 -4.54
N LEU A 199 -15.90 -0.83 -5.11
CA LEU A 199 -15.72 -1.01 -6.55
C LEU A 199 -16.25 -2.38 -7.03
N GLY A 200 -15.95 -3.44 -6.28
CA GLY A 200 -16.44 -4.79 -6.60
C GLY A 200 -17.95 -4.88 -6.56
N ASP A 201 -18.58 -4.34 -5.52
CA ASP A 201 -20.04 -4.32 -5.34
C ASP A 201 -20.73 -3.47 -6.43
N ALA A 202 -20.06 -2.43 -6.92
CA ALA A 202 -20.53 -1.63 -8.05
C ALA A 202 -20.33 -2.30 -9.41
N GLY A 203 -19.61 -3.45 -9.48
CA GLY A 203 -19.36 -4.19 -10.71
C GLY A 203 -18.11 -3.81 -11.49
N PHE A 204 -17.19 -3.04 -10.89
CA PHE A 204 -15.89 -2.73 -11.50
C PHE A 204 -15.04 -3.98 -11.70
N ARG A 205 -14.42 -4.11 -12.85
CA ARG A 205 -13.50 -5.21 -13.16
C ARG A 205 -12.09 -4.69 -13.37
N PHE A 206 -11.15 -5.25 -12.61
CA PHE A 206 -9.74 -4.93 -12.73
C PHE A 206 -9.15 -5.60 -13.97
N GLY A 207 -8.39 -4.84 -14.75
CA GLY A 207 -7.68 -5.32 -15.94
C GLY A 207 -6.38 -6.04 -15.60
N HIS A 208 -5.73 -5.65 -14.47
CA HIS A 208 -4.41 -6.15 -14.06
C HIS A 208 -4.48 -6.79 -12.66
N PRO A 209 -5.19 -7.94 -12.48
CA PRO A 209 -5.35 -8.57 -11.18
C PRO A 209 -4.13 -9.41 -10.75
N ASP A 210 -3.20 -9.73 -11.67
CA ASP A 210 -2.00 -10.53 -11.41
C ASP A 210 -0.78 -9.67 -11.16
N LEU A 211 -0.18 -9.81 -9.96
CA LEU A 211 0.98 -9.03 -9.54
C LEU A 211 2.21 -9.24 -10.45
N ARG A 212 2.43 -10.46 -10.92
CA ARG A 212 3.60 -10.75 -11.76
C ARG A 212 3.47 -10.08 -13.13
N ALA A 213 2.30 -10.19 -13.75
CA ALA A 213 2.02 -9.54 -15.03
C ALA A 213 2.17 -8.02 -14.90
N ALA A 214 1.59 -7.41 -13.88
CA ALA A 214 1.71 -5.97 -13.60
C ALA A 214 3.17 -5.51 -13.42
N LEU A 215 4.00 -6.30 -12.72
CA LEU A 215 5.42 -5.99 -12.53
C LEU A 215 6.26 -6.18 -13.80
N VAL A 216 5.91 -7.15 -14.66
CA VAL A 216 6.58 -7.34 -15.97
C VAL A 216 6.30 -6.15 -16.86
N GLU A 217 5.05 -5.77 -17.01
CA GLU A 217 4.64 -4.63 -17.84
C GLU A 217 5.27 -3.31 -17.35
N ALA A 218 5.23 -3.06 -16.05
CA ALA A 218 5.86 -1.88 -15.46
C ALA A 218 7.39 -1.87 -15.71
N LYS A 219 8.06 -3.04 -15.63
CA LYS A 219 9.49 -3.15 -15.94
C LYS A 219 9.77 -2.83 -17.41
N GLU A 220 8.99 -3.38 -18.33
CA GLU A 220 9.15 -3.12 -19.77
C GLU A 220 9.01 -1.64 -20.07
N THR A 221 8.00 -0.97 -19.52
CA THR A 221 7.80 0.47 -19.67
C THR A 221 9.00 1.27 -19.11
N ILE A 222 9.54 0.87 -17.96
CA ILE A 222 10.68 1.53 -17.31
C ILE A 222 11.98 1.33 -18.11
N ASP A 223 12.18 0.16 -18.70
CA ASP A 223 13.42 -0.16 -19.43
C ASP A 223 13.47 0.49 -20.82
N VAL A 224 12.35 0.95 -21.36
CA VAL A 224 12.23 1.65 -22.66
C VAL A 224 12.32 3.18 -22.53
N GLY A 225 11.95 3.74 -21.37
CA GLY A 225 11.94 5.19 -21.11
C GLY A 225 13.21 5.65 -20.41
#